data_1c55a39da087b71f6ea48b55527946e5
#
_entry.id   1c55a39da087b71f6ea48b55527946e5
#
_cell.length_a   1.000
_cell.length_b   1.000
_cell.length_c   1.000
_cell.angle_alpha   90.00
_cell.angle_beta   90.00
_cell.angle_gamma   90.00
#
_symmetry.space_group_name_H-M   'P 1'
#
loop_
_entity.id
_entity.type
_entity.pdbx_description
1 polymer ?
#
loop_
_entity_poly.entity_id
_entity_poly.type
_entity_poly.pdbx_seq_one_letter_code
_entity_poly.pdbx_strand_id
1 'polypeptide(L)'
;DSLLYFSAGDNSTPFDEPGQKYVNHGFAPLNDAPGHLQYDAERSAGNTNDLRGKIMRIRVHGDGTYEIPKGNLFPPGMAKTRPEIYVMGDRNPYRISVDQKNSFLYWGEVGPDASNDSFATRGPRGYDEVNQARKAGYFGWPYFVGNNYPYRSYNYITGESGTAFDPQKPENHSRNNTGLVDLPPAQPAFIW
;
A
#
# COMPACT_ATOMS: atom_id res chain seq x y z
N ASP A 1 -20.76 9.90 -19.15
CA ASP A 1 -20.17 9.70 -17.82
C ASP A 1 -19.33 8.44 -17.84
N SER A 2 -18.05 8.58 -17.55
CA SER A 2 -17.10 7.47 -17.60
C SER A 2 -16.42 7.26 -16.26
N LEU A 3 -16.15 5.98 -15.91
CA LEU A 3 -15.29 5.66 -14.78
C LEU A 3 -13.83 5.87 -15.18
N LEU A 4 -13.11 6.63 -14.37
CA LEU A 4 -11.69 6.85 -14.50
C LEU A 4 -10.97 6.17 -13.34
N TYR A 5 -9.95 5.36 -13.69
CA TYR A 5 -8.99 4.80 -12.76
C TYR A 5 -7.64 5.46 -12.96
N PHE A 6 -6.97 5.83 -11.89
CA PHE A 6 -5.63 6.40 -11.93
C PHE A 6 -4.84 6.02 -10.69
N SER A 7 -3.55 5.81 -10.86
CA SER A 7 -2.66 5.32 -9.80
C SER A 7 -1.65 6.37 -9.36
N ALA A 8 -1.23 6.27 -8.11
CA ALA A 8 -0.12 7.03 -7.55
C ALA A 8 0.74 6.12 -6.69
N GLY A 9 2.06 6.19 -6.86
CA GLY A 9 3.02 5.49 -5.99
C GLY A 9 3.05 6.05 -4.58
N ASP A 10 3.65 5.33 -3.65
CA ASP A 10 3.63 5.63 -2.22
C ASP A 10 4.53 6.79 -1.79
N ASN A 11 5.41 7.24 -2.68
CA ASN A 11 6.37 8.31 -2.38
C ASN A 11 7.31 7.97 -1.21
N SER A 12 7.68 6.71 -1.06
CA SER A 12 8.74 6.26 -0.16
C SER A 12 10.04 5.98 -0.94
N THR A 13 11.14 5.85 -0.21
CA THR A 13 12.41 5.43 -0.80
C THR A 13 12.48 3.90 -0.93
N PRO A 14 13.41 3.35 -1.76
CA PRO A 14 13.66 1.92 -1.79
C PRO A 14 14.39 1.39 -0.54
N PHE A 15 14.74 2.26 0.40
CA PHE A 15 15.40 1.92 1.64
C PHE A 15 14.50 2.21 2.84
N ASP A 16 14.76 1.54 3.95
CA ASP A 16 14.09 1.76 5.24
C ASP A 16 14.85 2.68 6.18
N GLU A 17 16.12 3.00 5.85
CA GLU A 17 16.97 3.94 6.60
C GLU A 17 17.90 4.73 5.67
N PRO A 18 18.39 5.93 6.10
CA PRO A 18 19.37 6.72 5.36
C PRO A 18 20.69 5.99 5.14
N GLY A 19 21.28 6.14 3.95
CA GLY A 19 22.64 5.66 3.64
C GLY A 19 22.80 4.15 3.58
N GLN A 20 21.73 3.38 3.53
CA GLN A 20 21.74 1.92 3.54
C GLN A 20 21.84 1.30 2.15
N LYS A 21 22.19 0.00 2.09
CA LYS A 21 22.29 -0.79 0.87
C LYS A 21 21.14 -1.80 0.78
N TYR A 22 20.73 -2.12 -0.44
CA TYR A 22 19.58 -2.98 -0.75
C TYR A 22 19.58 -4.33 -0.04
N VAL A 23 20.74 -5.00 0.09
CA VAL A 23 20.80 -6.37 0.63
C VAL A 23 20.16 -6.50 2.01
N ASN A 24 20.34 -5.50 2.88
CA ASN A 24 19.87 -5.56 4.28
C ASN A 24 18.78 -4.53 4.60
N HIS A 25 18.55 -3.56 3.73
CA HIS A 25 17.70 -2.40 4.01
C HIS A 25 16.73 -2.06 2.88
N GLY A 26 16.57 -2.93 1.91
CA GLY A 26 15.57 -2.83 0.85
C GLY A 26 14.22 -3.47 1.22
N PHE A 27 13.95 -3.66 2.52
CA PHE A 27 12.66 -4.13 3.04
C PHE A 27 11.63 -3.00 3.05
N ALA A 28 10.42 -3.29 3.52
CA ALA A 28 9.40 -2.26 3.67
C ALA A 28 9.90 -1.11 4.55
N PRO A 29 9.78 0.15 4.09
CA PRO A 29 10.14 1.32 4.88
C PRO A 29 9.05 1.60 5.91
N LEU A 30 9.34 1.29 7.17
CA LEU A 30 8.44 1.41 8.33
C LEU A 30 9.06 2.29 9.43
N ASN A 31 9.91 3.24 9.04
CA ASN A 31 10.61 4.12 9.96
C ASN A 31 9.90 5.46 10.11
N ASP A 32 9.02 5.55 11.09
CA ASP A 32 8.23 6.74 11.38
C ASP A 32 8.94 7.80 12.25
N ALA A 33 10.24 7.63 12.50
CA ALA A 33 11.03 8.57 13.33
C ALA A 33 10.97 10.00 12.77
N PRO A 34 11.10 11.04 13.63
CA PRO A 34 11.15 12.43 13.17
C PRO A 34 12.24 12.65 12.11
N GLY A 35 11.91 13.31 11.02
CA GLY A 35 12.83 13.55 9.91
C GLY A 35 12.98 12.37 8.91
N HIS A 36 12.25 11.26 9.11
CA HIS A 36 12.34 10.05 8.28
C HIS A 36 11.11 9.82 7.39
N LEU A 37 10.35 10.84 7.06
CA LEU A 37 9.10 10.72 6.29
C LEU A 37 9.23 9.89 5.00
N GLN A 38 10.35 10.00 4.28
CA GLN A 38 10.59 9.25 3.06
C GLN A 38 10.87 7.75 3.31
N TYR A 39 11.15 7.36 4.55
CA TYR A 39 11.39 5.99 4.98
C TYR A 39 10.18 5.37 5.69
N ASP A 40 9.02 6.03 5.61
CA ASP A 40 7.77 5.59 6.22
C ASP A 40 6.65 5.50 5.15
N ALA A 41 6.41 4.30 4.62
CA ALA A 41 5.31 4.05 3.70
C ALA A 41 3.96 3.89 4.42
N GLU A 42 3.95 3.79 5.75
CA GLU A 42 2.72 3.76 6.55
C GLU A 42 1.99 5.10 6.47
N ARG A 43 2.74 6.23 6.35
CA ARG A 43 2.17 7.58 6.18
C ARG A 43 1.39 7.78 4.88
N SER A 44 1.61 6.91 3.90
CA SER A 44 1.04 7.00 2.55
C SER A 44 0.27 5.73 2.16
N ALA A 45 0.94 4.66 1.73
CA ALA A 45 0.30 3.44 1.26
C ALA A 45 -0.61 2.80 2.32
N GLY A 46 -0.16 2.73 3.58
CA GLY A 46 -0.93 2.25 4.72
C GLY A 46 -1.91 3.25 5.34
N ASN A 47 -2.03 4.46 4.78
CA ASN A 47 -2.85 5.54 5.36
C ASN A 47 -4.16 5.70 4.57
N THR A 48 -5.29 5.47 5.22
CA THR A 48 -6.62 5.58 4.61
C THR A 48 -7.03 7.00 4.25
N ASN A 49 -6.31 8.01 4.75
CA ASN A 49 -6.55 9.44 4.48
C ASN A 49 -5.51 10.07 3.52
N ASP A 50 -4.76 9.25 2.80
CA ASP A 50 -3.76 9.68 1.83
C ASP A 50 -4.00 9.00 0.47
N LEU A 51 -3.78 9.71 -0.64
CA LEU A 51 -4.03 9.19 -1.98
C LEU A 51 -2.78 8.57 -2.64
N ARG A 52 -1.64 8.57 -1.98
CA ARG A 52 -0.41 7.93 -2.45
C ARG A 52 -0.40 6.45 -2.07
N GLY A 53 0.22 5.62 -2.91
CA GLY A 53 0.17 4.16 -2.77
C GLY A 53 -1.23 3.60 -2.96
N LYS A 54 -1.93 4.12 -3.99
CA LYS A 54 -3.35 3.89 -4.23
C LYS A 54 -3.67 3.80 -5.72
N ILE A 55 -4.77 3.12 -6.02
CA ILE A 55 -5.50 3.33 -7.28
C ILE A 55 -6.85 3.95 -6.94
N MET A 56 -7.07 5.14 -7.42
CA MET A 56 -8.31 5.90 -7.26
C MET A 56 -9.30 5.55 -8.35
N ARG A 57 -10.60 5.63 -8.03
CA ARG A 57 -11.70 5.48 -8.98
C ARG A 57 -12.73 6.56 -8.77
N ILE A 58 -13.00 7.33 -9.82
CA ILE A 58 -14.00 8.40 -9.85
C ILE A 58 -14.91 8.25 -11.08
N ARG A 59 -16.08 8.88 -11.04
CA ARG A 59 -16.93 9.07 -12.22
C ARG A 59 -16.79 10.52 -12.69
N VAL A 60 -16.32 10.69 -13.90
CA VAL A 60 -16.11 12.01 -14.50
C VAL A 60 -17.34 12.40 -15.32
N HIS A 61 -17.78 13.65 -15.17
CA HIS A 61 -18.86 14.26 -15.91
C HIS A 61 -18.34 15.16 -17.05
N GLY A 62 -19.19 15.41 -18.03
CA GLY A 62 -18.83 16.21 -19.21
C GLY A 62 -18.51 17.68 -18.90
N ASP A 63 -18.92 18.19 -17.75
CA ASP A 63 -18.63 19.55 -17.26
C ASP A 63 -17.30 19.69 -16.52
N GLY A 64 -16.54 18.57 -16.41
CA GLY A 64 -15.26 18.51 -15.69
C GLY A 64 -15.38 18.28 -14.19
N THR A 65 -16.58 18.11 -13.67
CA THR A 65 -16.79 17.67 -12.27
C THR A 65 -16.67 16.16 -12.15
N TYR A 66 -16.58 15.66 -10.92
CA TYR A 66 -16.63 14.22 -10.67
C TYR A 66 -17.46 13.88 -9.44
N GLU A 67 -17.88 12.65 -9.37
CA GLU A 67 -18.51 12.03 -8.20
C GLU A 67 -17.80 10.75 -7.79
N ILE A 68 -18.04 10.34 -6.54
CA ILE A 68 -17.54 9.06 -6.03
C ILE A 68 -18.52 7.95 -6.41
N PRO A 69 -18.12 6.99 -7.26
CA PRO A 69 -18.99 5.89 -7.63
C PRO A 69 -19.19 4.93 -6.46
N LYS A 70 -20.37 4.35 -6.37
CA LYS A 70 -20.65 3.30 -5.38
C LYS A 70 -19.68 2.13 -5.51
N GLY A 71 -19.20 1.61 -4.37
CA GLY A 71 -18.32 0.45 -4.31
C GLY A 71 -16.82 0.79 -4.28
N ASN A 72 -16.44 2.04 -4.02
CA ASN A 72 -15.09 2.38 -3.55
C ASN A 72 -14.87 1.85 -2.13
N LEU A 73 -13.62 1.83 -1.68
CA LEU A 73 -13.23 1.21 -0.42
C LEU A 73 -13.86 1.89 0.79
N PHE A 74 -13.97 3.21 0.74
CA PHE A 74 -14.56 4.02 1.81
C PHE A 74 -15.74 4.84 1.28
N PRO A 75 -16.85 4.92 2.03
CA PRO A 75 -17.98 5.76 1.64
C PRO A 75 -17.65 7.25 1.80
N PRO A 76 -18.27 8.13 1.00
CA PRO A 76 -18.17 9.58 1.20
C PRO A 76 -18.59 9.97 2.63
N GLY A 77 -17.83 10.90 3.23
CA GLY A 77 -18.09 11.42 4.58
C GLY A 77 -17.57 10.56 5.73
N MET A 78 -16.96 9.41 5.47
CA MET A 78 -16.31 8.62 6.51
C MET A 78 -15.03 9.35 6.98
N ALA A 79 -14.97 9.66 8.27
CA ALA A 79 -13.84 10.37 8.87
C ALA A 79 -12.52 9.59 8.70
N LYS A 80 -11.40 10.30 8.52
CA LYS A 80 -10.06 9.75 8.36
C LYS A 80 -9.89 8.85 7.14
N THR A 81 -10.71 9.02 6.11
CA THR A 81 -10.62 8.25 4.86
C THR A 81 -10.76 9.15 3.63
N ARG A 82 -10.31 8.65 2.48
CA ARG A 82 -10.49 9.30 1.19
C ARG A 82 -11.43 8.44 0.34
N PRO A 83 -12.61 8.97 -0.04
CA PRO A 83 -13.61 8.17 -0.76
C PRO A 83 -13.22 7.85 -2.21
N GLU A 84 -12.22 8.52 -2.77
CA GLU A 84 -11.67 8.24 -4.11
C GLU A 84 -10.97 6.87 -4.17
N ILE A 85 -10.55 6.32 -3.02
CA ILE A 85 -9.75 5.09 -2.96
C ILE A 85 -10.59 3.88 -3.41
N TYR A 86 -10.13 3.19 -4.45
CA TYR A 86 -10.61 1.88 -4.86
C TYR A 86 -9.67 0.76 -4.41
N VAL A 87 -8.36 0.94 -4.63
CA VAL A 87 -7.30 0.06 -4.12
C VAL A 87 -6.40 0.88 -3.22
N MET A 88 -5.98 0.32 -2.09
CA MET A 88 -4.92 0.85 -1.24
C MET A 88 -3.87 -0.21 -0.96
N GLY A 89 -2.70 0.23 -0.50
CA GLY A 89 -1.61 -0.66 -0.15
C GLY A 89 -0.77 -1.06 -1.35
N ASP A 90 -0.44 -0.08 -2.20
CA ASP A 90 0.48 -0.23 -3.31
C ASP A 90 1.77 0.56 -3.04
N ARG A 91 2.92 0.04 -3.49
CA ARG A 91 4.20 0.75 -3.50
C ARG A 91 4.33 1.59 -4.77
N ASN A 92 4.25 0.95 -5.92
CA ASN A 92 4.32 1.59 -7.23
C ASN A 92 3.43 0.85 -8.23
N PRO A 93 2.12 1.13 -8.27
CA PRO A 93 1.19 0.54 -9.23
C PRO A 93 1.42 1.16 -10.61
N TYR A 94 2.30 0.53 -11.39
CA TYR A 94 2.90 1.16 -12.57
C TYR A 94 2.05 1.07 -13.83
N ARG A 95 1.44 -0.06 -14.13
CA ARG A 95 0.59 -0.26 -15.31
C ARG A 95 -0.74 -0.80 -14.86
N ILE A 96 -1.81 -0.09 -15.16
CA ILE A 96 -3.18 -0.48 -14.81
C ILE A 96 -3.99 -0.77 -16.05
N SER A 97 -4.88 -1.75 -15.98
CA SER A 97 -5.82 -2.11 -17.05
C SER A 97 -7.12 -2.62 -16.46
N VAL A 98 -8.23 -2.24 -17.07
CA VAL A 98 -9.56 -2.74 -16.72
C VAL A 98 -10.02 -3.72 -17.78
N ASP A 99 -10.36 -4.94 -17.38
CA ASP A 99 -10.99 -5.91 -18.26
C ASP A 99 -12.43 -5.48 -18.57
N GLN A 100 -12.69 -5.18 -19.83
CA GLN A 100 -13.99 -4.68 -20.28
C GLN A 100 -15.14 -5.70 -20.12
N LYS A 101 -14.82 -6.99 -19.99
CA LYS A 101 -15.82 -8.05 -19.90
C LYS A 101 -16.36 -8.24 -18.48
N ASN A 102 -15.49 -8.14 -17.47
CA ASN A 102 -15.84 -8.41 -16.08
C ASN A 102 -15.63 -7.23 -15.14
N SER A 103 -15.07 -6.12 -15.65
CA SER A 103 -14.71 -4.92 -14.90
C SER A 103 -13.66 -5.16 -13.80
N PHE A 104 -12.87 -6.23 -13.90
CA PHE A 104 -11.76 -6.45 -12.98
C PHE A 104 -10.60 -5.53 -13.33
N LEU A 105 -10.00 -4.95 -12.30
CA LEU A 105 -8.81 -4.14 -12.44
C LEU A 105 -7.57 -5.00 -12.25
N TYR A 106 -6.60 -4.85 -13.15
CA TYR A 106 -5.29 -5.48 -13.10
C TYR A 106 -4.20 -4.41 -13.07
N TRP A 107 -3.12 -4.64 -12.33
CA TRP A 107 -1.95 -3.78 -12.38
C TRP A 107 -0.67 -4.55 -12.06
N GLY A 108 0.45 -4.04 -12.61
CA GLY A 108 1.78 -4.42 -12.20
C GLY A 108 2.20 -3.59 -11.00
N GLU A 109 2.79 -4.23 -10.02
CA GLU A 109 3.30 -3.63 -8.80
C GLU A 109 4.81 -3.80 -8.73
N VAL A 110 5.55 -2.72 -8.59
CA VAL A 110 6.99 -2.77 -8.37
C VAL A 110 7.26 -2.91 -6.88
N GLY A 111 7.76 -4.05 -6.49
CA GLY A 111 8.05 -4.41 -5.11
C GLY A 111 9.31 -3.76 -4.53
N PRO A 112 9.60 -4.01 -3.25
CA PRO A 112 10.81 -3.53 -2.58
C PRO A 112 12.07 -4.27 -3.06
N ASP A 113 13.24 -3.70 -2.78
CA ASP A 113 14.50 -4.13 -3.38
C ASP A 113 15.30 -5.17 -2.56
N ALA A 114 14.78 -5.65 -1.44
CA ALA A 114 15.44 -6.68 -0.65
C ALA A 114 15.68 -7.95 -1.46
N SER A 115 16.94 -8.38 -1.57
CA SER A 115 17.33 -9.53 -2.39
C SER A 115 17.12 -10.88 -1.70
N ASN A 116 17.00 -10.91 -0.36
CA ASN A 116 16.91 -12.13 0.43
C ASN A 116 15.82 -12.01 1.51
N ASP A 117 15.21 -13.14 1.82
CA ASP A 117 14.28 -13.24 2.95
C ASP A 117 15.01 -13.09 4.29
N SER A 118 14.36 -12.43 5.23
CA SER A 118 14.80 -12.30 6.63
C SER A 118 13.60 -12.42 7.57
N PHE A 119 12.84 -13.50 7.43
CA PHE A 119 11.57 -13.69 8.14
C PHE A 119 11.68 -13.64 9.67
N ALA A 120 12.85 -14.00 10.21
CA ALA A 120 13.08 -13.95 11.65
C ALA A 120 13.20 -12.51 12.18
N THR A 121 13.64 -11.54 11.34
CA THR A 121 13.98 -10.18 11.81
C THR A 121 13.27 -9.07 11.07
N ARG A 122 13.09 -9.16 9.75
CA ARG A 122 12.54 -8.08 8.93
C ARG A 122 11.31 -8.50 8.13
N GLY A 123 11.38 -9.63 7.43
CA GLY A 123 10.30 -10.12 6.58
C GLY A 123 10.78 -10.70 5.26
N PRO A 124 9.92 -10.76 4.25
CA PRO A 124 10.23 -11.30 2.93
C PRO A 124 11.18 -10.38 2.15
N ARG A 125 11.87 -10.98 1.18
CA ARG A 125 12.52 -10.24 0.09
C ARG A 125 11.47 -9.47 -0.74
N GLY A 126 11.94 -8.65 -1.68
CA GLY A 126 11.08 -7.98 -2.64
C GLY A 126 10.45 -8.94 -3.65
N TYR A 127 9.19 -8.69 -3.97
CA TYR A 127 8.46 -9.34 -5.05
C TYR A 127 7.81 -8.26 -5.90
N ASP A 128 8.08 -8.31 -7.21
CA ASP A 128 7.21 -7.65 -8.17
C ASP A 128 5.96 -8.49 -8.34
N GLU A 129 4.81 -7.84 -8.51
CA GLU A 129 3.51 -8.51 -8.48
C GLU A 129 2.67 -8.15 -9.68
N VAL A 130 1.79 -9.05 -10.07
CA VAL A 130 0.59 -8.72 -10.83
C VAL A 130 -0.60 -8.89 -9.90
N ASN A 131 -1.37 -7.84 -9.73
CA ASN A 131 -2.53 -7.81 -8.85
C ASN A 131 -3.84 -7.80 -9.63
N GLN A 132 -4.90 -8.32 -9.03
CA GLN A 132 -6.26 -8.34 -9.58
C GLN A 132 -7.25 -7.89 -8.53
N ALA A 133 -7.94 -6.78 -8.75
CA ALA A 133 -9.06 -6.35 -7.92
C ALA A 133 -10.40 -6.66 -8.59
N ARG A 134 -11.19 -7.54 -7.96
CA ARG A 134 -12.59 -7.84 -8.33
C ARG A 134 -13.57 -6.90 -7.62
N LYS A 135 -13.13 -6.28 -6.55
CA LYS A 135 -13.80 -5.26 -5.73
C LYS A 135 -12.74 -4.39 -5.07
N ALA A 136 -13.15 -3.26 -4.53
CA ALA A 136 -12.25 -2.40 -3.74
C ALA A 136 -11.61 -3.17 -2.57
N GLY A 137 -10.34 -2.86 -2.24
CA GLY A 137 -9.63 -3.57 -1.20
C GLY A 137 -8.26 -3.00 -0.85
N TYR A 138 -7.66 -3.61 0.18
CA TYR A 138 -6.30 -3.37 0.62
C TYR A 138 -5.39 -4.52 0.12
N PHE A 139 -4.29 -4.18 -0.57
CA PHE A 139 -3.40 -5.15 -1.24
C PHE A 139 -2.01 -5.29 -0.60
N GLY A 140 -1.90 -4.89 0.65
CA GLY A 140 -0.85 -5.34 1.56
C GLY A 140 0.26 -4.37 1.88
N TRP A 141 0.76 -3.60 0.92
CA TRP A 141 1.88 -2.69 1.18
C TRP A 141 1.52 -1.59 2.20
N PRO A 142 2.38 -1.26 3.18
CA PRO A 142 3.77 -1.71 3.36
C PRO A 142 3.95 -2.93 4.28
N TYR A 143 2.90 -3.60 4.70
CA TYR A 143 3.00 -4.67 5.70
C TYR A 143 3.16 -6.07 5.11
N PHE A 144 2.74 -6.26 3.85
CA PHE A 144 2.74 -7.55 3.18
C PHE A 144 3.15 -7.41 1.71
N VAL A 145 3.74 -8.49 1.16
CA VAL A 145 4.00 -8.67 -0.27
C VAL A 145 3.69 -10.12 -0.68
N GLY A 146 3.50 -10.35 -1.98
CA GLY A 146 3.26 -11.68 -2.55
C GLY A 146 1.98 -12.32 -1.98
N ASN A 147 2.10 -13.50 -1.45
CA ASN A 147 0.99 -14.22 -0.81
C ASN A 147 0.77 -13.76 0.64
N ASN A 148 0.65 -12.45 0.86
CA ASN A 148 0.56 -11.86 2.19
C ASN A 148 1.73 -12.27 3.12
N TYR A 149 2.93 -12.42 2.56
CA TYR A 149 4.14 -12.63 3.36
C TYR A 149 4.39 -11.40 4.23
N PRO A 150 4.38 -11.53 5.57
CA PRO A 150 4.39 -10.39 6.45
C PRO A 150 5.79 -9.83 6.69
N TYR A 151 5.90 -8.52 6.68
CA TYR A 151 6.99 -7.82 7.34
C TYR A 151 6.80 -7.85 8.86
N ARG A 152 7.82 -7.39 9.59
CA ARG A 152 7.81 -7.25 11.04
C ARG A 152 7.93 -5.78 11.42
N SER A 153 7.30 -5.40 12.51
CA SER A 153 7.65 -4.15 13.17
C SER A 153 9.13 -4.17 13.55
N TYR A 154 9.78 -3.02 13.47
CA TYR A 154 11.22 -2.92 13.70
C TYR A 154 11.56 -1.62 14.41
N ASN A 155 12.34 -1.72 15.47
CA ASN A 155 12.84 -0.57 16.19
C ASN A 155 14.18 -0.12 15.58
N TYR A 156 14.16 0.95 14.81
CA TYR A 156 15.34 1.47 14.11
C TYR A 156 16.39 2.10 15.05
N ILE A 157 16.05 2.34 16.33
CA ILE A 157 16.99 2.87 17.32
C ILE A 157 17.77 1.72 17.98
N THR A 158 17.07 0.66 18.39
CA THR A 158 17.68 -0.47 19.11
C THR A 158 18.09 -1.61 18.17
N GLY A 159 17.57 -1.65 16.94
CA GLY A 159 17.79 -2.76 16.01
C GLY A 159 16.96 -4.00 16.33
N GLU A 160 15.97 -3.90 17.22
CA GLU A 160 15.15 -5.02 17.65
C GLU A 160 13.96 -5.23 16.72
N SER A 161 13.76 -6.52 16.39
CA SER A 161 12.60 -6.97 15.61
C SER A 161 11.42 -7.22 16.53
N GLY A 162 10.26 -6.68 16.13
CA GLY A 162 9.00 -6.94 16.80
C GLY A 162 8.23 -8.10 16.17
N THR A 163 6.92 -8.09 16.36
CA THR A 163 6.00 -9.10 15.81
C THR A 163 5.79 -8.92 14.30
N ALA A 164 5.50 -10.02 13.62
CA ALA A 164 5.01 -9.96 12.24
C ALA A 164 3.59 -9.35 12.21
N PHE A 165 3.29 -8.60 11.16
CA PHE A 165 1.95 -8.07 10.96
C PHE A 165 0.96 -9.19 10.64
N ASP A 166 -0.31 -9.00 11.02
CA ASP A 166 -1.39 -9.96 10.74
C ASP A 166 -2.20 -9.50 9.52
N PRO A 167 -2.23 -10.26 8.42
CA PRO A 167 -2.97 -9.86 7.23
C PRO A 167 -4.49 -9.84 7.42
N GLN A 168 -5.02 -10.49 8.46
CA GLN A 168 -6.45 -10.45 8.78
C GLN A 168 -6.84 -9.22 9.61
N LYS A 169 -5.87 -8.65 10.33
CA LYS A 169 -6.07 -7.46 11.19
C LYS A 169 -4.85 -6.54 11.12
N PRO A 170 -4.55 -5.99 9.95
CA PRO A 170 -3.44 -5.05 9.85
C PRO A 170 -3.78 -3.74 10.56
N GLU A 171 -2.82 -3.20 11.27
CA GLU A 171 -2.96 -1.94 12.02
C GLU A 171 -1.83 -0.99 11.64
N ASN A 172 -2.17 0.30 11.51
CA ASN A 172 -1.21 1.36 11.23
C ASN A 172 -1.03 2.26 12.46
N HIS A 173 0.05 2.05 13.19
CA HIS A 173 0.41 2.82 14.39
C HIS A 173 1.49 3.87 14.14
N SER A 174 1.87 4.13 12.88
CA SER A 174 2.83 5.20 12.57
C SER A 174 2.38 6.53 13.14
N ARG A 175 3.31 7.28 13.73
CA ARG A 175 3.05 8.66 14.18
C ARG A 175 2.64 9.61 13.06
N ASN A 176 2.92 9.23 11.80
CA ASN A 176 2.58 9.98 10.60
C ASN A 176 1.23 9.55 9.99
N ASN A 177 0.54 8.58 10.61
CA ASN A 177 -0.78 8.14 10.16
C ASN A 177 -1.85 9.18 10.51
N THR A 178 -2.54 9.70 9.50
CA THR A 178 -3.71 10.59 9.65
C THR A 178 -5.04 9.87 9.42
N GLY A 179 -4.96 8.60 9.04
CA GLY A 179 -6.09 7.74 8.72
C GLY A 179 -6.58 6.90 9.90
N LEU A 180 -7.23 5.80 9.56
CA LEU A 180 -7.66 4.79 10.52
C LEU A 180 -6.45 4.00 11.02
N VAL A 181 -6.53 3.51 12.25
CA VAL A 181 -5.57 2.54 12.80
C VAL A 181 -5.87 1.16 12.24
N ASP A 182 -7.10 0.71 12.39
CA ASP A 182 -7.55 -0.59 11.86
C ASP A 182 -7.72 -0.50 10.34
N LEU A 183 -7.00 -1.33 9.61
CA LEU A 183 -7.06 -1.41 8.16
C LEU A 183 -7.92 -2.60 7.71
N PRO A 184 -8.48 -2.55 6.48
CA PRO A 184 -9.13 -3.72 5.92
C PRO A 184 -8.18 -4.92 5.82
N PRO A 185 -8.67 -6.17 5.92
CA PRO A 185 -7.84 -7.36 5.70
C PRO A 185 -7.11 -7.30 4.35
N ALA A 186 -5.83 -7.71 4.35
CA ALA A 186 -5.00 -7.68 3.17
C ALA A 186 -5.40 -8.77 2.18
N GLN A 187 -5.45 -8.42 0.90
CA GLN A 187 -5.62 -9.37 -0.21
C GLN A 187 -4.22 -9.73 -0.75
N PRO A 188 -3.97 -11.02 -1.02
CA PRO A 188 -2.70 -11.44 -1.61
C PRO A 188 -2.61 -11.03 -3.09
N ALA A 189 -1.38 -10.98 -3.60
CA ALA A 189 -1.13 -10.80 -5.01
C ALA A 189 -1.78 -11.94 -5.84
N PHE A 190 -2.10 -11.64 -7.10
CA PHE A 190 -2.64 -12.62 -8.03
C PHE A 190 -1.51 -13.51 -8.61
N ILE A 191 -0.35 -12.88 -8.91
CA ILE A 191 0.90 -13.53 -9.32
C ILE A 191 2.06 -12.81 -8.63
N TRP A 192 3.07 -13.52 -8.11
CA TRP A 192 4.27 -12.96 -7.47
C TRP A 192 5.51 -13.81 -7.74
#